data_3775c01236a40727ecd05cafe5c7ad7b
#
_entry.id   3775c01236a40727ecd05cafe5c7ad7b
#
_cell.length_a   1.000
_cell.length_b   1.000
_cell.length_c   1.000
_cell.angle_alpha   90.00
_cell.angle_beta   90.00
_cell.angle_gamma   90.00
#
_symmetry.space_group_name_H-M   'P 1'
#
loop_
_entity.id
_entity.type
_entity.pdbx_description
1 polymer ?
#
loop_
_entity_poly.entity_id
_entity_poly.type
_entity_poly.pdbx_seq_one_letter_code
_entity_poly.pdbx_strand_id
1 'polypeptide(L)'
;MSKRVLVLVGTTKGGFIFESDENRKTWGMSDILFKGWNVMHMQMDPRDQRLHAATSHFVYGPTIHHSDDLGNTWMQAKQSPALTRSSNSGRPPSTMDEAFVSEGGESIKEKPEKIKVWNIKPGRASEPNVLYAGAQPASLFKSTDRGETWTLNESLYDHPQRGEWGPGAGGLTLHTILLDPTNEQRMYIAVSAAGCYRTDDGGVTWAPYNKNVRADFMPDKYPEFGQCVHKMTMHPSTPNVLYQQNPCGVYRSDNFGEDWIDIGEGKLPTPFGFAIGVHPTDPRTIYTVPEESQEYHISVDGQFAVWRSRDAGDSWTRLTTGLPERAHVDVLREAMGLDSFEDAGVYVGTNTGQLFYTRDSGDSWELLADFLPPIQSVEAAVVG
;
A
#
# COMPACT_ATOMS: atom_id res chain seq x y z
N MET A 1 -23.92 -2.62 -20.11
CA MET A 1 -24.40 -2.24 -18.77
C MET A 1 -23.81 -0.87 -18.44
N SER A 2 -24.46 -0.02 -17.63
CA SER A 2 -23.86 1.22 -17.16
C SER A 2 -22.69 0.90 -16.23
N LYS A 3 -21.58 1.62 -16.38
CA LYS A 3 -20.43 1.47 -15.48
C LYS A 3 -20.80 1.96 -14.08
N ARG A 4 -20.28 1.28 -13.08
CA ARG A 4 -20.36 1.67 -11.67
C ARG A 4 -18.95 1.76 -11.10
N VAL A 5 -18.78 2.55 -10.05
CA VAL A 5 -17.54 2.59 -9.29
C VAL A 5 -17.79 2.05 -7.87
N LEU A 6 -16.90 1.19 -7.43
CA LEU A 6 -16.83 0.74 -6.05
C LEU A 6 -15.60 1.36 -5.41
N VAL A 7 -15.76 1.96 -4.23
CA VAL A 7 -14.65 2.44 -3.40
C VAL A 7 -14.58 1.55 -2.16
N LEU A 8 -13.52 0.79 -2.06
CA LEU A 8 -13.26 -0.19 -1.02
C LEU A 8 -12.42 0.47 0.08
N VAL A 9 -12.95 0.59 1.27
CA VAL A 9 -12.31 1.31 2.38
C VAL A 9 -12.02 0.35 3.52
N GLY A 10 -10.73 0.14 3.80
CA GLY A 10 -10.25 -0.59 4.97
C GLY A 10 -10.00 0.36 6.14
N THR A 11 -10.48 -0.01 7.33
CA THR A 11 -10.31 0.77 8.56
C THR A 11 -9.83 -0.06 9.73
N THR A 12 -9.49 0.59 10.83
CA THR A 12 -9.07 -0.11 12.06
C THR A 12 -10.18 -0.91 12.75
N LYS A 13 -11.46 -0.76 12.34
CA LYS A 13 -12.62 -1.37 13.01
C LYS A 13 -13.65 -1.98 12.07
N GLY A 14 -13.30 -2.19 10.83
CA GLY A 14 -14.15 -2.79 9.80
C GLY A 14 -13.80 -2.27 8.42
N GLY A 15 -14.51 -2.76 7.40
CA GLY A 15 -14.45 -2.27 6.03
C GLY A 15 -15.76 -1.67 5.59
N PHE A 16 -15.71 -0.86 4.52
CA PHE A 16 -16.88 -0.27 3.89
C PHE A 16 -16.73 -0.34 2.37
N ILE A 17 -17.84 -0.47 1.66
CA ILE A 17 -17.92 -0.35 0.21
C ILE A 17 -18.85 0.81 -0.09
N PHE A 18 -18.34 1.80 -0.80
CA PHE A 18 -19.15 2.86 -1.39
C PHE A 18 -19.38 2.53 -2.84
N GLU A 19 -20.59 2.76 -3.34
CA GLU A 19 -20.98 2.49 -4.72
C GLU A 19 -21.66 3.70 -5.33
N SER A 20 -21.30 4.00 -6.59
CA SER A 20 -21.94 5.04 -7.39
C SER A 20 -22.02 4.60 -8.85
N ASP A 21 -22.83 5.33 -9.65
CA ASP A 21 -22.78 5.25 -11.09
C ASP A 21 -21.52 5.96 -11.66
N GLU A 22 -21.36 5.94 -12.96
CA GLU A 22 -20.25 6.60 -13.67
C GLU A 22 -20.16 8.13 -13.43
N ASN A 23 -21.28 8.78 -13.03
CA ASN A 23 -21.30 10.21 -12.74
C ASN A 23 -20.71 10.53 -11.35
N ARG A 24 -20.65 9.57 -10.45
CA ARG A 24 -20.08 9.69 -9.09
C ARG A 24 -20.68 10.85 -8.28
N LYS A 25 -22.01 11.12 -8.45
CA LYS A 25 -22.72 12.19 -7.78
C LYS A 25 -23.54 11.71 -6.58
N THR A 26 -23.99 10.47 -6.63
CA THR A 26 -24.80 9.88 -5.57
C THR A 26 -24.19 8.58 -5.14
N TRP A 27 -23.97 8.41 -3.84
CA TRP A 27 -23.28 7.29 -3.27
C TRP A 27 -24.16 6.48 -2.34
N GLY A 28 -24.14 5.16 -2.53
CA GLY A 28 -24.58 4.20 -1.52
C GLY A 28 -23.39 3.76 -0.67
N MET A 29 -23.63 3.41 0.57
CA MET A 29 -22.62 2.85 1.48
C MET A 29 -23.14 1.51 2.04
N SER A 30 -22.30 0.49 2.04
CA SER A 30 -22.62 -0.79 2.68
C SER A 30 -22.77 -0.66 4.20
N ASP A 31 -23.40 -1.64 4.82
CA ASP A 31 -23.20 -1.86 6.24
C ASP A 31 -21.71 -2.13 6.54
N ILE A 32 -21.31 -1.99 7.81
CA ILE A 32 -19.95 -2.26 8.23
C ILE A 32 -19.59 -3.74 8.04
N LEU A 33 -18.60 -3.99 7.19
CA LEU A 33 -18.02 -5.31 6.95
C LEU A 33 -17.01 -5.65 8.04
N PHE A 34 -16.88 -6.91 8.43
CA PHE A 34 -15.88 -7.36 9.43
C PHE A 34 -15.88 -6.53 10.71
N LYS A 35 -17.08 -6.26 11.24
CA LYS A 35 -17.32 -5.37 12.39
C LYS A 35 -16.37 -5.66 13.56
N GLY A 36 -15.58 -4.66 13.93
CA GLY A 36 -14.62 -4.74 15.03
C GLY A 36 -13.24 -5.29 14.64
N TRP A 37 -13.06 -5.80 13.41
CA TRP A 37 -11.79 -6.27 12.90
C TRP A 37 -10.99 -5.12 12.27
N ASN A 38 -9.68 -5.23 12.31
CA ASN A 38 -8.81 -4.39 11.51
C ASN A 38 -8.85 -4.89 10.05
N VAL A 39 -9.19 -4.02 9.11
CA VAL A 39 -9.14 -4.28 7.66
C VAL A 39 -8.00 -3.45 7.08
N MET A 40 -6.88 -4.12 6.80
CA MET A 40 -5.67 -3.46 6.32
C MET A 40 -5.75 -3.06 4.86
N HIS A 41 -6.35 -3.92 4.04
CA HIS A 41 -6.42 -3.72 2.60
C HIS A 41 -7.63 -4.46 2.04
N MET A 42 -8.30 -3.80 1.09
CA MET A 42 -9.33 -4.41 0.27
C MET A 42 -8.98 -4.19 -1.19
N GLN A 43 -9.13 -5.21 -2.04
CA GLN A 43 -8.75 -5.14 -3.45
C GLN A 43 -9.77 -5.88 -4.30
N MET A 44 -10.18 -5.29 -5.43
CA MET A 44 -10.90 -6.02 -6.47
C MET A 44 -9.91 -6.65 -7.45
N ASP A 45 -10.12 -7.91 -7.77
CA ASP A 45 -9.43 -8.56 -8.87
C ASP A 45 -10.10 -8.13 -10.18
N PRO A 46 -9.40 -7.39 -11.07
CA PRO A 46 -10.01 -6.90 -12.31
C PRO A 46 -10.31 -8.00 -13.32
N ARG A 47 -9.80 -9.22 -13.12
CA ARG A 47 -9.94 -10.35 -14.05
C ARG A 47 -11.30 -11.04 -13.92
N ASP A 48 -11.87 -11.07 -12.71
CA ASP A 48 -13.12 -11.79 -12.40
C ASP A 48 -14.04 -11.02 -11.43
N GLN A 49 -13.65 -9.80 -11.02
CA GLN A 49 -14.36 -8.92 -10.10
C GLN A 49 -14.51 -9.48 -8.67
N ARG A 50 -13.75 -10.52 -8.32
CA ARG A 50 -13.69 -11.01 -6.94
C ARG A 50 -13.06 -9.95 -6.03
N LEU A 51 -13.70 -9.68 -4.91
CA LEU A 51 -13.11 -8.83 -3.88
C LEU A 51 -12.28 -9.68 -2.91
N HIS A 52 -11.17 -9.11 -2.46
CA HIS A 52 -10.31 -9.68 -1.43
C HIS A 52 -10.15 -8.68 -0.28
N ALA A 53 -10.10 -9.17 0.95
CA ALA A 53 -9.86 -8.35 2.13
C ALA A 53 -8.80 -9.00 3.03
N ALA A 54 -7.75 -8.24 3.35
CA ALA A 54 -6.78 -8.57 4.37
C ALA A 54 -7.27 -8.05 5.72
N THR A 55 -7.66 -8.94 6.61
CA THR A 55 -8.24 -8.61 7.90
C THR A 55 -7.38 -9.15 9.03
N SER A 56 -7.52 -8.58 10.23
CA SER A 56 -6.87 -9.09 11.43
C SER A 56 -7.74 -8.87 12.65
N HIS A 57 -7.81 -9.88 13.52
CA HIS A 57 -8.50 -9.82 14.79
C HIS A 57 -7.55 -10.16 15.93
N PHE A 58 -7.70 -9.48 17.07
CA PHE A 58 -6.78 -9.65 18.20
C PHE A 58 -6.80 -11.07 18.79
N VAL A 59 -7.91 -11.82 18.62
CA VAL A 59 -8.04 -13.22 19.07
C VAL A 59 -7.69 -14.21 17.96
N TYR A 60 -8.24 -14.00 16.73
CA TYR A 60 -8.15 -14.98 15.64
C TYR A 60 -6.92 -14.76 14.74
N GLY A 61 -6.23 -13.61 14.89
CA GLY A 61 -5.07 -13.27 14.07
C GLY A 61 -5.44 -12.78 12.67
N PRO A 62 -4.47 -12.80 11.73
CA PRO A 62 -4.66 -12.36 10.35
C PRO A 62 -5.43 -13.40 9.56
N THR A 63 -6.36 -12.93 8.73
CA THR A 63 -7.12 -13.76 7.79
C THR A 63 -7.32 -13.02 6.47
N ILE A 64 -7.46 -13.80 5.39
CA ILE A 64 -7.89 -13.27 4.10
C ILE A 64 -9.32 -13.74 3.86
N HIS A 65 -10.15 -12.82 3.40
CA HIS A 65 -11.52 -13.08 2.99
C HIS A 65 -11.69 -12.71 1.53
N HIS A 66 -12.67 -13.34 0.88
CA HIS A 66 -13.04 -13.02 -0.49
C HIS A 66 -14.57 -12.98 -0.67
N SER A 67 -15.02 -12.27 -1.68
CA SER A 67 -16.42 -12.15 -2.09
C SER A 67 -16.53 -12.29 -3.60
N ASP A 68 -17.45 -13.13 -4.07
CA ASP A 68 -17.76 -13.32 -5.50
C ASP A 68 -19.00 -12.55 -5.93
N ASP A 69 -19.60 -11.75 -5.04
CA ASP A 69 -20.87 -11.03 -5.24
C ASP A 69 -20.77 -9.54 -4.87
N LEU A 70 -19.57 -8.95 -5.14
CA LEU A 70 -19.26 -7.54 -4.93
C LEU A 70 -19.47 -7.08 -3.46
N GLY A 71 -19.18 -7.97 -2.51
CA GLY A 71 -19.19 -7.66 -1.08
C GLY A 71 -20.49 -7.95 -0.33
N ASN A 72 -21.51 -8.53 -0.99
CA ASN A 72 -22.75 -8.93 -0.31
C ASN A 72 -22.52 -10.11 0.65
N THR A 73 -21.69 -11.07 0.24
CA THR A 73 -21.29 -12.19 1.11
C THR A 73 -19.77 -12.36 1.10
N TRP A 74 -19.23 -12.80 2.24
CA TRP A 74 -17.78 -12.99 2.40
C TRP A 74 -17.46 -14.38 2.92
N MET A 75 -16.46 -14.99 2.32
CA MET A 75 -15.92 -16.29 2.72
C MET A 75 -14.47 -16.12 3.18
N GLN A 76 -14.09 -16.85 4.23
CA GLN A 76 -12.70 -16.90 4.67
C GLN A 76 -11.91 -17.88 3.80
N ALA A 77 -10.69 -17.51 3.41
CA ALA A 77 -9.74 -18.39 2.73
C ALA A 77 -9.47 -19.66 3.57
N LYS A 78 -9.24 -20.78 2.91
CA LYS A 78 -8.97 -22.08 3.57
C LYS A 78 -7.72 -22.00 4.44
N GLN A 79 -6.70 -21.27 3.99
CA GLN A 79 -5.47 -21.07 4.71
C GLN A 79 -4.97 -19.63 4.44
N SER A 80 -4.85 -18.82 5.48
CA SER A 80 -4.23 -17.50 5.37
C SER A 80 -2.70 -17.61 5.33
N PRO A 81 -2.00 -16.59 4.80
CA PRO A 81 -0.55 -16.53 4.86
C PRO A 81 -0.05 -16.76 6.30
N ALA A 82 0.96 -17.60 6.44
CA ALA A 82 1.56 -17.91 7.74
C ALA A 82 3.05 -18.21 7.59
N LEU A 83 3.86 -17.77 8.55
CA LEU A 83 5.25 -18.17 8.67
C LEU A 83 5.30 -19.48 9.47
N THR A 84 5.75 -20.54 8.81
CA THR A 84 5.89 -21.88 9.43
C THR A 84 7.26 -22.09 10.07
N ARG A 85 8.17 -21.14 9.86
CA ARG A 85 9.52 -21.13 10.45
C ARG A 85 9.68 -19.88 11.31
N SER A 86 10.33 -20.02 12.48
CA SER A 86 10.92 -18.90 13.18
C SER A 86 12.08 -18.38 12.32
N SER A 87 12.14 -17.06 12.10
CA SER A 87 13.27 -16.46 11.43
C SER A 87 14.50 -16.69 12.32
N ASN A 88 15.43 -17.55 11.90
CA ASN A 88 16.78 -17.64 12.47
C ASN A 88 17.59 -16.37 12.12
N SER A 89 16.98 -15.19 12.24
CA SER A 89 17.70 -13.93 12.26
C SER A 89 18.43 -13.89 13.60
N GLY A 90 19.75 -14.06 13.60
CA GLY A 90 20.60 -13.95 14.79
C GLY A 90 20.62 -12.56 15.41
N ARG A 91 19.50 -11.87 15.40
CA ARG A 91 19.27 -10.57 16.02
C ARG A 91 18.76 -10.81 17.45
N PRO A 92 19.38 -10.21 18.48
CA PRO A 92 18.82 -10.25 19.81
C PRO A 92 17.41 -9.64 19.81
N PRO A 93 16.47 -10.19 20.60
CA PRO A 93 15.11 -9.65 20.73
C PRO A 93 15.18 -8.16 21.09
N SER A 94 14.28 -7.38 20.50
CA SER A 94 14.17 -5.96 20.86
C SER A 94 13.73 -5.86 22.32
N THR A 95 14.22 -4.86 23.05
CA THR A 95 13.94 -4.63 24.48
C THR A 95 12.45 -4.49 24.83
N MET A 96 11.56 -4.40 23.84
CA MET A 96 10.10 -4.43 24.04
C MET A 96 9.51 -5.84 24.12
N ASP A 97 10.19 -6.86 23.56
CA ASP A 97 9.68 -8.24 23.61
C ASP A 97 9.99 -8.93 24.95
N GLU A 98 10.91 -8.40 25.75
CA GLU A 98 11.30 -8.95 27.05
C GLU A 98 10.33 -8.64 28.21
N ALA A 99 9.36 -7.74 28.01
CA ALA A 99 8.45 -7.30 29.09
C ALA A 99 7.39 -8.34 29.49
N PHE A 100 7.32 -9.52 28.85
CA PHE A 100 6.34 -10.57 29.12
C PHE A 100 6.95 -11.97 29.31
N VAL A 101 8.13 -12.07 29.92
CA VAL A 101 8.65 -13.37 30.36
C VAL A 101 8.13 -13.65 31.77
N SER A 102 7.17 -14.58 31.89
CA SER A 102 6.79 -15.10 33.20
C SER A 102 7.91 -15.97 33.77
N GLU A 103 8.26 -15.76 35.02
CA GLU A 103 9.17 -16.61 35.81
C GLU A 103 8.59 -18.04 35.92
N GLY A 104 9.07 -18.95 35.08
CA GLY A 104 8.73 -20.36 35.14
C GLY A 104 9.40 -21.10 33.99
N GLY A 105 10.52 -21.75 34.23
CA GLY A 105 11.41 -22.37 33.26
C GLY A 105 10.86 -23.60 32.53
N GLU A 106 9.85 -23.45 31.70
CA GLU A 106 9.52 -24.42 30.65
C GLU A 106 9.92 -23.85 29.29
N SER A 107 10.61 -24.64 28.48
CA SER A 107 10.99 -24.27 27.11
C SER A 107 9.76 -23.85 26.31
N ILE A 108 9.63 -22.54 26.09
CA ILE A 108 8.56 -21.96 25.29
C ILE A 108 8.77 -22.52 23.89
N LYS A 109 7.86 -23.40 23.43
CA LYS A 109 7.71 -23.70 22.00
C LYS A 109 7.53 -22.34 21.33
N GLU A 110 8.47 -21.97 20.43
CA GLU A 110 8.45 -20.70 19.71
C GLU A 110 7.03 -20.47 19.17
N LYS A 111 6.38 -19.40 19.66
CA LYS A 111 5.08 -19.00 19.11
C LYS A 111 5.33 -18.58 17.67
N PRO A 112 4.52 -19.06 16.71
CA PRO A 112 4.65 -18.61 15.34
C PRO A 112 4.59 -17.09 15.29
N GLU A 113 5.53 -16.47 14.59
CA GLU A 113 5.63 -15.03 14.45
C GLU A 113 4.30 -14.50 13.89
N LYS A 114 3.67 -13.56 14.59
CA LYS A 114 2.37 -13.02 14.18
C LYS A 114 2.58 -12.19 12.91
N ILE A 115 2.05 -12.67 11.80
CA ILE A 115 2.07 -11.88 10.56
C ILE A 115 0.89 -10.91 10.51
N LYS A 116 1.07 -9.84 9.72
CA LYS A 116 0.03 -8.89 9.35
C LYS A 116 0.09 -8.69 7.84
N VAL A 117 -0.95 -9.10 7.12
CA VAL A 117 -1.02 -8.88 5.66
C VAL A 117 -1.35 -7.40 5.41
N TRP A 118 -0.49 -6.73 4.65
CA TRP A 118 -0.60 -5.30 4.35
C TRP A 118 -1.16 -5.02 2.98
N ASN A 119 -0.88 -5.88 2.01
CA ASN A 119 -1.30 -5.68 0.63
C ASN A 119 -1.67 -7.01 -0.02
N ILE A 120 -2.69 -7.01 -0.83
CA ILE A 120 -3.07 -8.11 -1.72
C ILE A 120 -2.99 -7.56 -3.15
N LYS A 121 -2.29 -8.27 -4.03
CA LYS A 121 -2.13 -7.88 -5.42
C LYS A 121 -2.57 -9.00 -6.34
N PRO A 122 -3.60 -8.81 -7.19
CA PRO A 122 -3.92 -9.73 -8.28
C PRO A 122 -2.73 -9.94 -9.21
N GLY A 123 -2.54 -11.18 -9.66
CA GLY A 123 -1.56 -11.53 -10.67
C GLY A 123 -1.85 -10.91 -12.03
N ARG A 124 -1.05 -11.24 -13.03
CA ARG A 124 -1.22 -10.74 -14.39
C ARG A 124 -2.47 -11.35 -15.06
N ALA A 125 -2.93 -10.74 -16.14
CA ALA A 125 -4.06 -11.27 -16.92
C ALA A 125 -3.80 -12.70 -17.44
N SER A 126 -2.55 -13.06 -17.70
CA SER A 126 -2.12 -14.42 -18.10
C SER A 126 -2.16 -15.43 -16.94
N GLU A 127 -2.29 -14.98 -15.69
CA GLU A 127 -2.24 -15.81 -14.48
C GLU A 127 -3.57 -15.75 -13.70
N PRO A 128 -4.69 -16.25 -14.22
CA PRO A 128 -6.05 -15.95 -13.69
C PRO A 128 -6.27 -16.37 -12.23
N ASN A 129 -5.50 -17.33 -11.71
CA ASN A 129 -5.66 -17.83 -10.35
C ASN A 129 -4.58 -17.30 -9.39
N VAL A 130 -3.62 -16.50 -9.88
CA VAL A 130 -2.49 -16.02 -9.06
C VAL A 130 -2.85 -14.74 -8.33
N LEU A 131 -2.48 -14.71 -7.06
CA LEU A 131 -2.47 -13.52 -6.20
C LEU A 131 -1.14 -13.47 -5.45
N TYR A 132 -0.75 -12.27 -5.07
CA TYR A 132 0.39 -12.02 -4.19
C TYR A 132 -0.09 -11.32 -2.92
N ALA A 133 0.59 -11.55 -1.79
CA ALA A 133 0.35 -10.84 -0.55
C ALA A 133 1.67 -10.41 0.08
N GLY A 134 1.73 -9.13 0.43
CA GLY A 134 2.82 -8.54 1.20
C GLY A 134 2.47 -8.48 2.67
N ALA A 135 3.41 -8.80 3.55
CA ALA A 135 3.14 -8.90 4.97
C ALA A 135 4.25 -8.28 5.85
N GLN A 136 3.93 -8.15 7.11
CA GLN A 136 4.83 -7.85 8.22
C GLN A 136 4.91 -9.09 9.15
N PRO A 137 6.10 -9.54 9.56
CA PRO A 137 7.42 -9.06 9.10
C PRO A 137 7.59 -9.27 7.60
N ALA A 138 8.42 -8.43 6.94
CA ALA A 138 8.51 -8.35 5.50
C ALA A 138 8.63 -9.73 4.86
N SER A 139 7.57 -10.14 4.20
CA SER A 139 7.44 -11.43 3.52
C SER A 139 6.47 -11.30 2.35
N LEU A 140 6.79 -12.03 1.28
CA LEU A 140 5.97 -12.13 0.09
C LEU A 140 5.36 -13.53 0.04
N PHE A 141 4.05 -13.59 -0.16
CA PHE A 141 3.33 -14.83 -0.37
C PHE A 141 2.71 -14.86 -1.76
N LYS A 142 2.63 -16.05 -2.33
CA LYS A 142 1.94 -16.32 -3.61
C LYS A 142 0.82 -17.33 -3.39
N SER A 143 -0.35 -17.04 -3.93
CA SER A 143 -1.45 -17.99 -4.12
C SER A 143 -1.55 -18.36 -5.58
N THR A 144 -1.92 -19.62 -5.88
CA THR A 144 -2.20 -20.11 -7.25
C THR A 144 -3.63 -20.65 -7.38
N ASP A 145 -4.46 -20.43 -6.38
CA ASP A 145 -5.83 -20.92 -6.25
C ASP A 145 -6.84 -19.83 -5.87
N ARG A 146 -6.64 -18.60 -6.40
CA ARG A 146 -7.51 -17.44 -6.18
C ARG A 146 -7.58 -16.99 -4.70
N GLY A 147 -6.47 -17.15 -3.95
CA GLY A 147 -6.34 -16.67 -2.57
C GLY A 147 -6.80 -17.65 -1.51
N GLU A 148 -7.10 -18.91 -1.86
CA GLU A 148 -7.53 -19.94 -0.92
C GLU A 148 -6.39 -20.48 -0.05
N THR A 149 -5.20 -20.64 -0.65
CA THR A 149 -3.97 -21.03 0.05
C THR A 149 -2.78 -20.20 -0.39
N TRP A 150 -1.74 -20.12 0.45
CA TRP A 150 -0.62 -19.22 0.26
C TRP A 150 0.71 -19.90 0.55
N THR A 151 1.68 -19.64 -0.32
CA THR A 151 3.05 -20.15 -0.21
C THR A 151 4.02 -18.98 -0.05
N LEU A 152 4.92 -19.07 0.93
CA LEU A 152 5.98 -18.09 1.18
C LEU A 152 7.00 -18.09 0.03
N ASN A 153 7.42 -16.91 -0.42
CA ASN A 153 8.60 -16.76 -1.27
C ASN A 153 9.85 -16.86 -0.39
N GLU A 154 10.43 -18.05 -0.33
CA GLU A 154 11.57 -18.35 0.54
C GLU A 154 12.84 -17.59 0.14
N SER A 155 13.07 -17.37 -1.15
CA SER A 155 14.27 -16.67 -1.64
C SER A 155 14.33 -15.21 -1.18
N LEU A 156 13.18 -14.55 -1.06
CA LEU A 156 13.10 -13.22 -0.46
C LEU A 156 13.19 -13.27 1.07
N TYR A 157 12.51 -14.24 1.67
CA TYR A 157 12.50 -14.40 3.13
C TYR A 157 13.88 -14.75 3.70
N ASP A 158 14.66 -15.55 2.98
CA ASP A 158 16.03 -15.93 3.31
C ASP A 158 17.09 -15.07 2.58
N HIS A 159 16.71 -13.88 2.09
CA HIS A 159 17.61 -12.99 1.35
C HIS A 159 18.88 -12.69 2.16
N PRO A 160 20.09 -12.74 1.56
CA PRO A 160 21.35 -12.54 2.28
C PRO A 160 21.42 -11.24 3.09
N GLN A 161 20.83 -10.16 2.57
CA GLN A 161 20.79 -8.84 3.24
C GLN A 161 19.71 -8.75 4.33
N ARG A 162 18.83 -9.75 4.49
CA ARG A 162 17.68 -9.65 5.40
C ARG A 162 18.07 -9.36 6.85
N GLY A 163 19.18 -9.91 7.32
CA GLY A 163 19.68 -9.66 8.68
C GLY A 163 20.08 -8.20 8.94
N GLU A 164 20.26 -7.41 7.88
CA GLU A 164 20.62 -6.00 7.93
C GLU A 164 19.44 -5.07 7.69
N TRP A 165 18.26 -5.61 7.28
CA TRP A 165 17.07 -4.79 7.10
C TRP A 165 16.59 -4.23 8.44
N GLY A 166 16.51 -2.91 8.53
CA GLY A 166 16.01 -2.22 9.72
C GLY A 166 14.49 -2.11 9.69
N PRO A 167 13.78 -2.25 10.82
CA PRO A 167 12.37 -1.88 10.88
C PRO A 167 12.23 -0.36 10.80
N GLY A 168 11.30 0.14 10.00
CA GLY A 168 10.78 1.50 10.14
C GLY A 168 9.95 1.63 11.42
N ALA A 169 9.44 2.84 11.72
CA ALA A 169 8.58 3.07 12.90
C ALA A 169 7.32 2.17 12.90
N GLY A 170 6.81 1.82 11.71
CA GLY A 170 5.68 0.88 11.54
C GLY A 170 6.06 -0.60 11.49
N GLY A 171 7.35 -0.95 11.70
CA GLY A 171 7.89 -2.30 11.59
C GLY A 171 8.47 -2.61 10.21
N LEU A 172 9.08 -3.79 10.08
CA LEU A 172 9.63 -4.27 8.81
C LEU A 172 8.48 -4.83 7.95
N THR A 173 8.01 -4.05 6.98
CA THR A 173 6.76 -4.32 6.26
C THR A 173 6.97 -4.34 4.75
N LEU A 174 6.54 -5.41 4.09
CA LEU A 174 6.36 -5.46 2.64
C LEU A 174 4.92 -5.01 2.32
N HIS A 175 4.77 -3.82 1.74
CA HIS A 175 3.46 -3.18 1.53
C HIS A 175 3.14 -2.87 0.07
N THR A 176 4.12 -2.87 -0.84
CA THR A 176 3.87 -2.61 -2.26
C THR A 176 4.38 -3.77 -3.11
N ILE A 177 3.58 -4.20 -4.08
CA ILE A 177 3.90 -5.22 -5.07
C ILE A 177 3.50 -4.67 -6.44
N LEU A 178 4.46 -4.51 -7.36
CA LEU A 178 4.21 -4.09 -8.73
C LEU A 178 4.63 -5.20 -9.69
N LEU A 179 3.75 -5.54 -10.61
CA LEU A 179 3.97 -6.56 -11.64
C LEU A 179 4.18 -5.85 -12.98
N ASP A 180 5.33 -6.06 -13.61
CA ASP A 180 5.59 -5.50 -14.95
C ASP A 180 4.63 -6.17 -15.96
N PRO A 181 3.77 -5.40 -16.65
CA PRO A 181 2.80 -5.96 -17.59
C PRO A 181 3.45 -6.43 -18.91
N THR A 182 4.70 -6.05 -19.17
CA THR A 182 5.45 -6.40 -20.39
C THR A 182 6.48 -7.49 -20.19
N ASN A 183 6.79 -7.82 -18.93
CA ASN A 183 7.73 -8.87 -18.57
C ASN A 183 7.17 -9.72 -17.42
N GLU A 184 6.72 -10.94 -17.74
CA GLU A 184 6.10 -11.85 -16.77
C GLU A 184 7.04 -12.28 -15.63
N GLN A 185 8.36 -12.15 -15.82
CA GLN A 185 9.34 -12.48 -14.80
C GLN A 185 9.70 -11.31 -13.90
N ARG A 186 9.36 -10.06 -14.31
CA ARG A 186 9.73 -8.86 -13.55
C ARG A 186 8.66 -8.46 -12.55
N MET A 187 9.11 -8.27 -11.32
CA MET A 187 8.28 -7.78 -10.23
C MET A 187 9.11 -6.87 -9.32
N TYR A 188 8.46 -5.87 -8.75
CA TYR A 188 9.06 -4.98 -7.75
C TYR A 188 8.31 -5.13 -6.44
N ILE A 189 9.04 -5.00 -5.34
CA ILE A 189 8.48 -4.89 -4.00
C ILE A 189 9.09 -3.69 -3.29
N ALA A 190 8.31 -3.09 -2.38
CA ALA A 190 8.80 -2.07 -1.48
C ALA A 190 8.66 -2.51 -0.03
N VAL A 191 9.70 -2.30 0.74
CA VAL A 191 9.81 -2.72 2.13
C VAL A 191 10.25 -1.53 3.00
N SER A 192 9.52 -1.25 4.08
CA SER A 192 9.94 -0.31 5.13
C SER A 192 10.74 -1.05 6.23
N ALA A 193 12.01 -0.77 6.59
CA ALA A 193 12.95 0.02 5.82
C ALA A 193 14.03 -0.92 5.29
N ALA A 194 13.80 -1.41 4.08
CA ALA A 194 14.80 -2.18 3.34
C ALA A 194 15.00 -1.62 1.92
N GLY A 195 14.03 -0.86 1.42
CA GLY A 195 14.08 -0.25 0.09
C GLY A 195 13.20 -0.94 -0.94
N CYS A 196 13.45 -0.60 -2.20
CA CYS A 196 12.89 -1.28 -3.36
C CYS A 196 13.77 -2.48 -3.73
N TYR A 197 13.15 -3.62 -3.96
CA TYR A 197 13.79 -4.81 -4.54
C TYR A 197 13.10 -5.19 -5.83
N ARG A 198 13.86 -5.69 -6.79
CA ARG A 198 13.36 -6.21 -8.07
C ARG A 198 13.80 -7.66 -8.27
N THR A 199 12.92 -8.43 -8.87
CA THR A 199 13.24 -9.72 -9.49
C THR A 199 13.03 -9.61 -10.99
N ASP A 200 13.85 -10.31 -11.77
CA ASP A 200 13.71 -10.48 -13.21
C ASP A 200 13.55 -11.97 -13.60
N ASP A 201 13.36 -12.85 -12.61
CA ASP A 201 13.24 -14.30 -12.76
C ASP A 201 12.03 -14.91 -12.02
N GLY A 202 10.99 -14.12 -11.82
CA GLY A 202 9.73 -14.57 -11.20
C GLY A 202 9.82 -14.79 -9.69
N GLY A 203 10.78 -14.16 -9.02
CA GLY A 203 10.96 -14.23 -7.58
C GLY A 203 11.91 -15.35 -7.11
N VAL A 204 12.74 -15.89 -8.01
CA VAL A 204 13.81 -16.84 -7.66
C VAL A 204 15.00 -16.10 -7.04
N THR A 205 15.34 -14.93 -7.58
CA THR A 205 16.35 -14.04 -7.00
C THR A 205 15.80 -12.61 -6.87
N TRP A 206 16.37 -11.85 -5.92
CA TRP A 206 16.00 -10.47 -5.64
C TRP A 206 17.26 -9.61 -5.52
N ALA A 207 17.19 -8.37 -6.02
CA ALA A 207 18.27 -7.40 -5.90
C ALA A 207 17.71 -6.03 -5.49
N PRO A 208 18.47 -5.21 -4.72
CA PRO A 208 18.06 -3.86 -4.36
C PRO A 208 18.17 -2.91 -5.57
N TYR A 209 17.20 -2.00 -5.69
CA TYR A 209 17.09 -1.02 -6.77
C TYR A 209 16.81 0.38 -6.19
N ASN A 210 17.80 0.95 -5.49
CA ASN A 210 17.66 2.19 -4.73
C ASN A 210 18.70 3.26 -5.08
N LYS A 211 19.41 3.12 -6.20
CA LYS A 211 20.47 4.07 -6.59
C LYS A 211 19.90 5.48 -6.67
N ASN A 212 20.55 6.44 -5.99
CA ASN A 212 20.16 7.84 -5.84
C ASN A 212 18.89 8.10 -4.99
N VAL A 213 18.36 7.10 -4.31
CA VAL A 213 17.30 7.30 -3.32
C VAL A 213 17.92 7.64 -1.97
N ARG A 214 17.57 8.79 -1.43
CA ARG A 214 18.12 9.31 -0.18
C ARG A 214 17.54 8.64 1.05
N ALA A 215 18.37 8.42 2.06
CA ALA A 215 18.04 7.88 3.37
C ALA A 215 18.79 8.67 4.46
N ASP A 216 18.33 9.91 4.73
CA ASP A 216 19.01 10.86 5.62
C ASP A 216 19.13 10.37 7.08
N PHE A 217 18.36 9.37 7.44
CA PHE A 217 18.39 8.71 8.75
C PHE A 217 19.47 7.61 8.86
N MET A 218 20.19 7.31 7.78
CA MET A 218 21.29 6.35 7.74
C MET A 218 22.65 7.05 7.71
N PRO A 219 23.74 6.38 8.18
CA PRO A 219 25.10 6.94 8.09
C PRO A 219 25.53 7.25 6.65
N ASP A 220 25.23 6.36 5.70
CA ASP A 220 25.32 6.61 4.27
C ASP A 220 23.98 7.16 3.77
N LYS A 221 24.01 8.32 3.12
CA LYS A 221 22.81 8.97 2.60
C LYS A 221 22.21 8.29 1.37
N TYR A 222 23.01 7.51 0.65
CA TYR A 222 22.61 6.81 -0.58
C TYR A 222 23.01 5.34 -0.52
N PRO A 223 22.54 4.60 0.50
CA PRO A 223 22.94 3.21 0.66
C PRO A 223 22.34 2.33 -0.45
N GLU A 224 22.93 1.18 -0.69
CA GLU A 224 22.41 0.18 -1.64
C GLU A 224 20.99 -0.28 -1.26
N PHE A 225 20.75 -0.46 0.04
CA PHE A 225 19.43 -0.84 0.61
C PHE A 225 19.24 -0.16 1.98
N GLY A 226 18.01 -0.25 2.52
CA GLY A 226 17.69 0.33 3.84
C GLY A 226 16.84 1.61 3.75
N GLN A 227 16.51 2.07 2.54
CA GLN A 227 15.56 3.17 2.35
C GLN A 227 14.19 2.79 2.91
N CYS A 228 13.50 3.75 3.52
CA CYS A 228 12.14 3.54 4.00
C CYS A 228 11.13 3.91 2.90
N VAL A 229 10.95 3.03 1.91
CA VAL A 229 9.94 3.29 0.88
C VAL A 229 8.55 3.23 1.51
N HIS A 230 7.72 4.25 1.30
CA HIS A 230 6.37 4.32 1.83
C HIS A 230 5.34 3.77 0.84
N LYS A 231 5.46 4.11 -0.44
CA LYS A 231 4.61 3.59 -1.52
C LYS A 231 5.34 3.70 -2.84
N MET A 232 5.09 2.73 -3.73
CA MET A 232 5.51 2.80 -5.14
C MET A 232 4.30 2.63 -6.05
N THR A 233 4.37 3.25 -7.23
CA THR A 233 3.36 3.09 -8.26
C THR A 233 3.98 3.07 -9.66
N MET A 234 3.26 2.49 -10.62
CA MET A 234 3.66 2.32 -12.01
C MET A 234 2.42 2.39 -12.89
N HIS A 235 2.51 3.13 -13.98
CA HIS A 235 1.44 3.10 -14.99
C HIS A 235 1.67 1.95 -15.98
N PRO A 236 0.66 1.11 -16.26
CA PRO A 236 0.86 -0.09 -17.08
C PRO A 236 1.27 0.17 -18.52
N SER A 237 1.01 1.37 -19.08
CA SER A 237 1.46 1.71 -20.44
C SER A 237 2.92 2.16 -20.52
N THR A 238 3.55 2.47 -19.37
CA THR A 238 4.96 2.92 -19.28
C THR A 238 5.68 2.19 -18.15
N PRO A 239 5.84 0.86 -18.23
CA PRO A 239 6.35 0.06 -17.12
C PRO A 239 7.82 0.33 -16.78
N ASN A 240 8.54 1.01 -17.65
CA ASN A 240 9.89 1.52 -17.38
C ASN A 240 9.88 2.72 -16.42
N VAL A 241 8.74 3.42 -16.26
CA VAL A 241 8.62 4.58 -15.38
C VAL A 241 7.98 4.15 -14.06
N LEU A 242 8.72 4.35 -12.98
CA LEU A 242 8.28 4.08 -11.62
C LEU A 242 8.30 5.38 -10.81
N TYR A 243 7.37 5.48 -9.87
CA TYR A 243 7.35 6.56 -8.90
C TYR A 243 7.35 5.99 -7.49
N GLN A 244 8.01 6.66 -6.56
CA GLN A 244 7.96 6.30 -5.15
C GLN A 244 7.94 7.53 -4.25
N GLN A 245 7.26 7.39 -3.11
CA GLN A 245 7.30 8.29 -1.97
C GLN A 245 8.09 7.61 -0.85
N ASN A 246 8.98 8.35 -0.20
CA ASN A 246 9.66 7.94 1.02
C ASN A 246 9.84 9.14 1.98
N PRO A 247 10.40 8.99 3.19
CA PRO A 247 10.54 10.12 4.12
C PRO A 247 11.49 11.23 3.64
N CYS A 248 12.33 10.96 2.64
CA CYS A 248 13.36 11.89 2.17
C CYS A 248 13.05 12.50 0.80
N GLY A 249 11.91 12.16 0.18
CA GLY A 249 11.52 12.72 -1.12
C GLY A 249 10.49 11.95 -1.89
N VAL A 250 10.12 12.51 -3.04
CA VAL A 250 9.33 11.85 -4.09
C VAL A 250 10.24 11.59 -5.27
N TYR A 251 10.31 10.37 -5.74
CA TYR A 251 11.27 9.96 -6.75
C TYR A 251 10.61 9.38 -7.99
N ARG A 252 11.25 9.58 -9.15
CA ARG A 252 10.91 8.94 -10.42
C ARG A 252 12.14 8.17 -10.94
N SER A 253 11.89 6.98 -11.46
CA SER A 253 12.83 6.24 -12.31
C SER A 253 12.26 6.14 -13.72
N ASP A 254 13.07 6.35 -14.74
CA ASP A 254 12.69 6.26 -16.15
C ASP A 254 13.24 4.98 -16.81
N ASN A 255 13.87 4.09 -16.05
CA ASN A 255 14.63 2.96 -16.53
C ASN A 255 14.45 1.69 -15.65
N PHE A 256 13.21 1.37 -15.31
CA PHE A 256 12.87 0.15 -14.55
C PHE A 256 13.50 0.10 -13.13
N GLY A 257 13.73 1.26 -12.50
CA GLY A 257 14.28 1.36 -11.15
C GLY A 257 15.81 1.33 -11.08
N GLU A 258 16.54 1.32 -12.22
CA GLU A 258 18.01 1.29 -12.23
C GLU A 258 18.63 2.50 -11.52
N ASP A 259 18.02 3.66 -11.69
CA ASP A 259 18.34 4.84 -10.89
C ASP A 259 17.10 5.76 -10.73
N TRP A 260 17.17 6.65 -9.74
CA TRP A 260 16.05 7.49 -9.34
C TRP A 260 16.43 8.96 -9.35
N ILE A 261 15.47 9.81 -9.66
CA ILE A 261 15.56 11.28 -9.69
C ILE A 261 14.59 11.83 -8.64
N ASP A 262 15.05 12.71 -7.75
CA ASP A 262 14.16 13.43 -6.84
C ASP A 262 13.34 14.45 -7.64
N ILE A 263 12.03 14.28 -7.66
CA ILE A 263 11.07 15.13 -8.37
C ILE A 263 10.28 16.04 -7.43
N GLY A 264 10.51 15.93 -6.13
CA GLY A 264 9.85 16.72 -5.09
C GLY A 264 10.71 17.86 -4.53
N GLU A 265 12.05 17.73 -4.58
CA GLU A 265 12.97 18.66 -3.97
C GLU A 265 12.81 20.11 -4.51
N GLY A 266 12.59 21.06 -3.59
CA GLY A 266 12.36 22.46 -3.93
C GLY A 266 11.02 22.79 -4.62
N LYS A 267 10.15 21.78 -4.80
CA LYS A 267 8.87 21.94 -5.49
C LYS A 267 7.66 21.56 -4.60
N LEU A 268 7.84 20.62 -3.70
CA LEU A 268 6.85 20.26 -2.67
C LEU A 268 7.19 20.95 -1.35
N PRO A 269 6.19 21.16 -0.47
CA PRO A 269 6.42 21.89 0.79
C PRO A 269 7.32 21.12 1.75
N THR A 270 7.32 19.79 1.68
CA THR A 270 8.16 18.88 2.46
C THR A 270 8.55 17.66 1.61
N PRO A 271 9.64 16.97 1.92
CA PRO A 271 9.98 15.71 1.27
C PRO A 271 9.13 14.53 1.77
N PHE A 272 8.50 14.67 2.94
CA PHE A 272 7.81 13.59 3.64
C PHE A 272 6.35 13.43 3.18
N GLY A 273 5.89 12.20 3.13
CA GLY A 273 4.53 11.77 2.89
C GLY A 273 4.45 10.26 2.75
N PHE A 274 3.24 9.70 2.67
CA PHE A 274 3.06 8.25 2.51
C PHE A 274 2.45 7.87 1.17
N ALA A 275 1.40 8.59 0.76
CA ALA A 275 0.61 8.24 -0.40
C ALA A 275 1.21 8.78 -1.70
N ILE A 276 1.22 7.96 -2.75
CA ILE A 276 1.49 8.35 -4.13
C ILE A 276 0.61 7.52 -5.06
N GLY A 277 0.02 8.16 -6.07
CA GLY A 277 -0.80 7.51 -7.08
C GLY A 277 -0.49 8.03 -8.48
N VAL A 278 -0.67 7.19 -9.50
CA VAL A 278 -0.55 7.57 -10.90
C VAL A 278 -1.94 7.55 -11.55
N HIS A 279 -2.23 8.56 -12.36
CA HIS A 279 -3.50 8.66 -13.08
C HIS A 279 -3.69 7.45 -14.03
N PRO A 280 -4.88 6.85 -14.10
CA PRO A 280 -5.07 5.58 -14.81
C PRO A 280 -4.89 5.65 -16.32
N THR A 281 -5.06 6.82 -16.94
CA THR A 281 -4.97 7.01 -18.38
C THR A 281 -3.82 7.95 -18.80
N ASP A 282 -3.19 8.64 -17.87
CA ASP A 282 -2.05 9.53 -18.12
C ASP A 282 -0.86 9.19 -17.21
N PRO A 283 0.18 8.52 -17.76
CA PRO A 283 1.35 8.10 -16.98
C PRO A 283 2.19 9.25 -16.41
N ARG A 284 1.96 10.48 -16.86
CA ARG A 284 2.68 11.67 -16.40
C ARG A 284 1.95 12.42 -15.29
N THR A 285 0.66 12.13 -15.10
CA THR A 285 -0.12 12.72 -14.02
C THR A 285 -0.03 11.86 -12.76
N ILE A 286 0.55 12.43 -11.69
CA ILE A 286 0.76 11.79 -10.40
C ILE A 286 0.24 12.65 -9.26
N TYR A 287 -0.13 11.99 -8.16
CA TYR A 287 -0.66 12.61 -6.96
C TYR A 287 0.14 12.20 -5.75
N THR A 288 0.32 13.12 -4.80
CA THR A 288 0.89 12.82 -3.48
C THR A 288 0.25 13.70 -2.40
N VAL A 289 0.41 13.31 -1.14
CA VAL A 289 -0.03 14.09 0.03
C VAL A 289 1.19 14.32 0.92
N PRO A 290 1.87 15.47 0.77
CA PRO A 290 2.94 15.85 1.68
C PRO A 290 2.43 16.07 3.10
N GLU A 291 3.20 15.58 4.07
CA GLU A 291 3.01 15.77 5.50
C GLU A 291 4.20 16.50 6.11
N GLU A 292 4.06 16.97 7.34
CA GLU A 292 5.02 17.89 7.94
C GLU A 292 6.42 17.28 8.07
N SER A 293 6.53 16.10 8.66
CA SER A 293 7.82 15.40 8.78
C SER A 293 7.64 13.94 9.25
N GLN A 294 8.73 13.20 9.24
CA GLN A 294 8.76 11.85 9.84
C GLN A 294 8.49 11.82 11.35
N GLU A 295 8.60 12.95 12.03
CA GLU A 295 8.31 13.08 13.47
C GLU A 295 6.84 13.46 13.69
N TYR A 296 6.27 14.27 12.79
CA TYR A 296 4.92 14.79 12.87
C TYR A 296 4.11 14.36 11.64
N HIS A 297 3.41 13.24 11.74
CA HIS A 297 2.55 12.71 10.67
C HIS A 297 1.22 13.48 10.64
N ILE A 298 1.26 14.70 10.16
CA ILE A 298 0.11 15.58 10.01
C ILE A 298 0.27 16.46 8.78
N SER A 299 -0.83 17.05 8.33
CA SER A 299 -0.84 18.01 7.23
C SER A 299 0.08 19.18 7.51
N VAL A 300 0.85 19.62 6.52
CA VAL A 300 1.80 20.75 6.59
C VAL A 300 1.07 22.00 7.07
N ASP A 301 1.55 22.62 8.15
CA ASP A 301 0.95 23.82 8.78
C ASP A 301 -0.56 23.65 9.13
N GLY A 302 -1.03 22.39 9.27
CA GLY A 302 -2.44 22.09 9.46
C GLY A 302 -3.31 22.41 8.24
N GLN A 303 -2.73 22.53 7.05
CA GLN A 303 -3.42 22.85 5.80
C GLN A 303 -3.44 21.62 4.89
N PHE A 304 -4.46 20.80 5.04
CA PHE A 304 -4.62 19.61 4.23
C PHE A 304 -4.70 19.94 2.73
N ALA A 305 -3.89 19.26 1.92
CA ALA A 305 -3.87 19.40 0.48
C ALA A 305 -3.39 18.13 -0.20
N VAL A 306 -3.97 17.85 -1.37
CA VAL A 306 -3.41 16.91 -2.32
C VAL A 306 -2.56 17.69 -3.32
N TRP A 307 -1.45 17.14 -3.74
CA TRP A 307 -0.59 17.74 -4.76
C TRP A 307 -0.60 16.89 -6.02
N ARG A 308 -0.71 17.56 -7.17
CA ARG A 308 -0.73 16.92 -8.48
C ARG A 308 0.37 17.47 -9.38
N SER A 309 1.10 16.60 -10.04
CA SER A 309 1.91 16.91 -11.22
C SER A 309 1.21 16.37 -12.46
N ARG A 310 1.26 17.10 -13.56
CA ARG A 310 0.81 16.66 -14.90
C ARG A 310 1.97 16.45 -15.88
N ASP A 311 3.19 16.56 -15.41
CA ASP A 311 4.43 16.53 -16.20
C ASP A 311 5.49 15.61 -15.59
N ALA A 312 5.03 14.53 -14.95
CA ALA A 312 5.89 13.51 -14.34
C ALA A 312 6.81 14.05 -13.21
N GLY A 313 6.36 15.08 -12.49
CA GLY A 313 7.05 15.66 -11.35
C GLY A 313 7.94 16.87 -11.70
N ASP A 314 7.89 17.36 -12.95
CA ASP A 314 8.64 18.56 -13.31
C ASP A 314 8.04 19.81 -12.65
N SER A 315 6.72 19.85 -12.48
CA SER A 315 6.01 20.87 -11.68
C SER A 315 4.89 20.25 -10.84
N TRP A 316 4.47 20.96 -9.79
CA TRP A 316 3.43 20.52 -8.86
C TRP A 316 2.39 21.59 -8.59
N THR A 317 1.12 21.20 -8.55
CA THR A 317 -0.01 22.06 -8.24
C THR A 317 -0.64 21.61 -6.93
N ARG A 318 -0.83 22.54 -6.00
CA ARG A 318 -1.54 22.32 -4.74
C ARG A 318 -3.05 22.37 -4.98
N LEU A 319 -3.76 21.31 -4.60
CA LEU A 319 -5.19 21.13 -4.80
C LEU A 319 -5.90 21.25 -3.43
N THR A 320 -6.78 22.24 -3.28
CA THR A 320 -7.47 22.52 -2.01
C THR A 320 -8.94 22.88 -2.18
N THR A 321 -9.43 23.09 -3.40
CA THR A 321 -10.82 23.46 -3.65
C THR A 321 -11.78 22.40 -3.11
N GLY A 322 -12.55 22.71 -2.07
CA GLY A 322 -13.49 21.77 -1.43
C GLY A 322 -12.89 20.92 -0.30
N LEU A 323 -11.55 20.96 -0.11
CA LEU A 323 -10.92 20.41 1.10
C LEU A 323 -11.03 21.40 2.26
N PRO A 324 -10.98 20.92 3.53
CA PRO A 324 -11.03 21.80 4.69
C PRO A 324 -9.80 22.73 4.74
N GLU A 325 -9.99 24.00 5.04
CA GLU A 325 -8.90 24.98 5.17
C GLU A 325 -7.90 24.61 6.28
N ARG A 326 -8.40 23.98 7.34
CA ARG A 326 -7.60 23.48 8.47
C ARG A 326 -8.02 22.07 8.82
N ALA A 327 -7.05 21.16 8.72
CA ALA A 327 -7.21 19.79 9.15
C ALA A 327 -5.84 19.21 9.52
N HIS A 328 -5.73 18.63 10.70
CA HIS A 328 -4.53 17.98 11.20
C HIS A 328 -4.69 16.46 11.01
N VAL A 329 -4.49 16.01 9.78
CA VAL A 329 -4.73 14.64 9.35
C VAL A 329 -3.47 14.03 8.77
N ASP A 330 -3.41 12.71 8.83
CA ASP A 330 -2.43 11.83 8.19
C ASP A 330 -3.14 11.00 7.11
N VAL A 331 -2.50 10.80 5.98
CA VAL A 331 -2.96 9.95 4.87
C VAL A 331 -1.99 8.82 4.68
N LEU A 332 -2.36 7.64 5.15
CA LEU A 332 -1.53 6.45 5.09
C LEU A 332 -1.23 6.02 3.64
N ARG A 333 -0.18 5.23 3.47
CA ARG A 333 0.35 4.77 2.16
C ARG A 333 -0.67 4.11 1.23
N GLU A 334 -1.61 3.35 1.79
CA GLU A 334 -2.68 2.68 1.05
C GLU A 334 -4.00 3.47 1.06
N ALA A 335 -4.05 4.66 1.69
CA ALA A 335 -5.29 5.43 1.85
C ALA A 335 -5.57 6.41 0.68
N MET A 336 -4.96 6.17 -0.49
CA MET A 336 -5.27 6.87 -1.74
C MET A 336 -5.56 5.85 -2.84
N GLY A 337 -6.76 5.92 -3.42
CA GLY A 337 -7.20 5.13 -4.56
C GLY A 337 -7.59 6.00 -5.75
N LEU A 338 -7.49 5.46 -6.96
CA LEU A 338 -7.92 6.12 -8.19
C LEU A 338 -8.81 5.17 -9.00
N ASP A 339 -9.94 5.67 -9.52
CA ASP A 339 -10.75 4.91 -10.47
C ASP A 339 -10.21 5.03 -11.91
N SER A 340 -10.72 4.21 -12.82
CA SER A 340 -10.20 4.10 -14.19
C SER A 340 -10.99 4.90 -15.22
N PHE A 341 -11.74 5.92 -14.82
CA PHE A 341 -12.38 6.84 -15.75
C PHE A 341 -11.36 7.83 -16.36
N GLU A 342 -11.71 8.44 -17.50
CA GLU A 342 -10.86 9.43 -18.17
C GLU A 342 -10.63 10.65 -17.27
N ASP A 343 -11.72 11.21 -16.71
CA ASP A 343 -11.65 12.17 -15.61
C ASP A 343 -11.57 11.37 -14.30
N ALA A 344 -10.37 10.95 -13.92
CA ALA A 344 -10.21 10.04 -12.81
C ALA A 344 -10.78 10.60 -11.50
N GLY A 345 -11.54 9.76 -10.81
CA GLY A 345 -11.81 9.96 -9.41
C GLY A 345 -10.56 9.65 -8.60
N VAL A 346 -10.20 10.55 -7.70
CA VAL A 346 -9.17 10.31 -6.70
C VAL A 346 -9.84 10.32 -5.34
N TYR A 347 -9.58 9.29 -4.56
CA TYR A 347 -10.20 9.06 -3.25
C TYR A 347 -9.12 9.07 -2.19
N VAL A 348 -9.29 9.88 -1.14
CA VAL A 348 -8.28 10.04 -0.09
C VAL A 348 -8.93 9.87 1.28
N GLY A 349 -8.47 8.86 2.00
CA GLY A 349 -8.91 8.54 3.35
C GLY A 349 -7.92 9.04 4.40
N THR A 350 -8.43 9.55 5.52
CA THR A 350 -7.61 10.08 6.61
C THR A 350 -7.59 9.16 7.84
N ASN A 351 -6.54 9.28 8.64
CA ASN A 351 -6.45 8.60 9.94
C ASN A 351 -7.48 9.10 10.96
N THR A 352 -8.20 10.19 10.66
CA THR A 352 -9.28 10.76 11.49
C THR A 352 -10.68 10.37 10.98
N GLY A 353 -10.76 9.55 9.91
CA GLY A 353 -11.99 8.91 9.46
C GLY A 353 -12.78 9.70 8.41
N GLN A 354 -12.20 10.70 7.78
CA GLN A 354 -12.80 11.37 6.62
C GLN A 354 -12.35 10.69 5.32
N LEU A 355 -13.29 10.53 4.40
CA LEU A 355 -13.04 10.10 3.03
C LEU A 355 -13.42 11.24 2.08
N PHE A 356 -12.43 11.81 1.42
CA PHE A 356 -12.60 12.83 0.38
C PHE A 356 -12.49 12.22 -1.00
N TYR A 357 -13.17 12.79 -1.98
CA TYR A 357 -13.08 12.37 -3.36
C TYR A 357 -13.18 13.53 -4.34
N THR A 358 -12.72 13.31 -5.55
CA THR A 358 -12.86 14.21 -6.70
C THR A 358 -13.42 13.42 -7.89
N ARG A 359 -14.05 14.12 -8.84
CA ARG A 359 -14.56 13.56 -10.09
C ARG A 359 -13.92 14.20 -11.33
N ASP A 360 -12.98 15.09 -11.12
CA ASP A 360 -12.37 15.97 -12.13
C ASP A 360 -10.84 15.96 -12.02
N SER A 361 -10.28 14.79 -11.70
CA SER A 361 -8.83 14.61 -11.55
C SER A 361 -8.19 15.55 -10.51
N GLY A 362 -8.96 16.01 -9.52
CA GLY A 362 -8.48 16.79 -8.38
C GLY A 362 -8.74 18.29 -8.44
N ASP A 363 -9.43 18.80 -9.46
CA ASP A 363 -9.69 20.23 -9.57
C ASP A 363 -10.70 20.71 -8.51
N SER A 364 -11.63 19.83 -8.08
CA SER A 364 -12.54 20.06 -6.95
C SER A 364 -12.73 18.78 -6.12
N TRP A 365 -12.92 18.96 -4.80
CA TRP A 365 -13.06 17.86 -3.84
C TRP A 365 -14.38 17.94 -3.09
N GLU A 366 -14.91 16.79 -2.74
CA GLU A 366 -16.13 16.64 -1.93
C GLU A 366 -15.85 15.65 -0.79
N LEU A 367 -16.51 15.85 0.34
CA LEU A 367 -16.50 14.89 1.46
C LEU A 367 -17.48 13.76 1.13
N LEU A 368 -16.97 12.53 0.96
CA LEU A 368 -17.79 11.37 0.70
C LEU A 368 -18.36 10.76 1.99
N ALA A 369 -17.53 10.66 3.02
CA ALA A 369 -17.93 10.15 4.32
C ALA A 369 -17.12 10.79 5.44
N ASP A 370 -17.74 10.89 6.62
CA ASP A 370 -17.13 11.35 7.86
C ASP A 370 -17.41 10.36 9.00
N PHE A 371 -16.65 10.48 10.08
CA PHE A 371 -16.78 9.65 11.29
C PHE A 371 -16.59 8.14 11.04
N LEU A 372 -15.87 7.76 9.97
CA LEU A 372 -15.40 6.38 9.84
C LEU A 372 -14.32 6.11 10.90
N PRO A 373 -14.06 4.85 11.26
CA PRO A 373 -12.84 4.54 12.01
C PRO A 373 -11.60 4.95 11.21
N PRO A 374 -10.43 5.13 11.83
CA PRO A 374 -9.19 5.50 11.12
C PRO A 374 -8.99 4.68 9.86
N ILE A 375 -8.92 5.35 8.70
CA ILE A 375 -8.84 4.71 7.38
C ILE A 375 -7.40 4.24 7.16
N GLN A 376 -7.23 3.01 6.69
CA GLN A 376 -5.93 2.39 6.43
C GLN A 376 -5.69 2.19 4.93
N SER A 377 -6.74 1.92 4.17
CA SER A 377 -6.66 1.73 2.72
C SER A 377 -7.91 2.24 2.01
N VAL A 378 -7.72 2.71 0.79
CA VAL A 378 -8.75 3.11 -0.15
C VAL A 378 -8.37 2.57 -1.53
N GLU A 379 -9.23 1.74 -2.10
CA GLU A 379 -9.08 1.22 -3.45
C GLU A 379 -10.33 1.53 -4.25
N ALA A 380 -10.18 1.90 -5.51
CA ALA A 380 -11.30 2.17 -6.40
C ALA A 380 -11.31 1.21 -7.58
N ALA A 381 -12.48 0.69 -7.91
CA ALA A 381 -12.68 -0.27 -8.98
C ALA A 381 -13.89 0.08 -9.82
N VAL A 382 -13.77 -0.01 -11.14
CA VAL A 382 -14.88 0.19 -12.07
C VAL A 382 -15.42 -1.16 -12.49
N VAL A 383 -16.73 -1.35 -12.36
CA VAL A 383 -17.46 -2.58 -12.70
C VAL A 383 -18.56 -2.27 -13.71
N GLY A 384 -18.92 -3.24 -14.57
CA GLY A 384 -20.00 -3.11 -15.55
C GLY A 384 -19.65 -3.56 -16.93
#